data_0664be695477e01e99cec5091eaa3c2d
#
_entry.id   0664be695477e01e99cec5091eaa3c2d
#
_cell.length_a   1.000
_cell.length_b   1.000
_cell.length_c   1.000
_cell.angle_alpha   90.00
_cell.angle_beta   90.00
_cell.angle_gamma   90.00
#
_symmetry.space_group_name_H-M   'P 1'
#
loop_
_entity.id
_entity.type
_entity.pdbx_description
1 polymer ?
#
loop_
_entity_poly.entity_id
_entity_poly.type
_entity_poly.pdbx_seq_one_letter_code
_entity_poly.pdbx_strand_id
1 'polypeptide(L)'
;MRKLFVCIALGLTTLTGNATSPLWMRDVQISPDGTEIAFCYKGDIYKVSAGGGTAIQLTTQPSYECTPIWSPDSKQIAFASDRNGNFDIFVMPATGGTAQRLTTHSSSELPSACLLYTS
;
A
#
# COMPACT_ATOMS: atom_id res chain seq x y z
N MET A 1 -15.19 9.84 -1.36
CA MET A 1 -13.92 9.54 -1.16
C MET A 1 -13.48 9.82 0.22
N ARG A 2 -12.76 8.98 0.83
CA ARG A 2 -12.45 9.11 2.11
C ARG A 2 -11.09 9.66 2.24
N LYS A 3 -10.79 10.58 2.99
CA LYS A 3 -9.50 11.10 3.24
C LYS A 3 -9.07 10.79 4.63
N LEU A 4 -7.82 10.35 4.77
CA LEU A 4 -7.36 9.96 6.03
C LEU A 4 -6.20 10.86 6.30
N PHE A 5 -6.24 11.58 7.40
CA PHE A 5 -5.18 12.42 7.76
C PHE A 5 -4.15 11.60 8.48
N VAL A 6 -2.98 11.43 7.96
CA VAL A 6 -1.97 10.62 8.57
C VAL A 6 -0.77 11.49 8.84
N CYS A 7 -0.40 11.60 10.07
CA CYS A 7 0.68 12.37 10.41
C CYS A 7 1.81 11.45 10.61
N ILE A 8 2.57 11.18 9.68
CA ILE A 8 3.54 10.25 9.86
C ILE A 8 4.76 10.92 10.10
N ALA A 9 5.07 11.15 11.16
CA ALA A 9 6.10 11.84 11.44
C ALA A 9 7.19 10.99 11.58
N LEU A 10 7.77 10.63 10.74
CA LEU A 10 8.69 9.82 10.93
C LEU A 10 9.67 10.26 11.81
N GLY A 11 10.06 9.82 12.46
CA GLY A 11 11.01 10.22 13.28
C GLY A 11 10.67 11.11 14.25
N LEU A 12 9.95 11.52 14.29
CA LEU A 12 9.65 12.40 15.11
C LEU A 12 9.32 12.07 16.20
N THR A 13 9.35 11.84 16.34
CA THR A 13 8.94 11.57 17.23
C THR A 13 8.79 11.73 18.42
N THR A 14 8.83 12.15 18.62
CA THR A 14 8.75 12.44 19.65
C THR A 14 7.94 12.11 20.50
N LEU A 15 7.58 11.97 20.49
CA LEU A 15 6.79 11.78 21.10
C LEU A 15 6.39 11.36 22.15
N THR A 16 6.07 11.46 22.33
CA THR A 16 5.46 11.42 23.20
C THR A 16 4.78 10.39 23.50
N GLY A 17 4.79 9.84 23.76
CA GLY A 17 4.18 8.85 24.09
C GLY A 17 3.03 8.37 23.56
N ASN A 18 2.24 8.74 23.45
CA ASN A 18 1.06 8.18 23.04
C ASN A 18 0.91 8.15 21.76
N ALA A 19 1.64 8.19 21.23
CA ALA A 19 1.53 8.15 20.00
C ALA A 19 0.78 7.18 19.53
N THR A 20 -0.02 7.08 19.42
CA THR A 20 -0.80 6.21 18.95
C THR A 20 -0.53 6.02 17.61
N SER A 21 0.34 5.41 17.25
CA SER A 21 0.45 5.06 15.99
C SER A 21 -0.72 4.38 15.65
N PRO A 22 -1.25 4.55 14.61
CA PRO A 22 -2.44 3.97 14.23
C PRO A 22 -2.23 2.54 14.14
N LEU A 23 -2.68 1.86 15.05
CA LEU A 23 -2.60 0.45 15.03
C LEU A 23 -3.33 -0.14 13.88
N TRP A 24 -4.16 0.62 13.22
CA TRP A 24 -4.91 0.05 12.11
C TRP A 24 -4.17 0.19 10.80
N MET A 25 -3.05 0.90 10.77
CA MET A 25 -2.28 0.95 9.55
C MET A 25 -1.36 -0.23 9.52
N ARG A 26 -1.31 -0.92 8.41
CA ARG A 26 -0.49 -2.09 8.30
C ARG A 26 0.34 -2.06 7.05
N ASP A 27 1.40 -2.84 7.04
CA ASP A 27 2.20 -3.03 5.84
C ASP A 27 2.70 -1.73 5.26
N VAL A 28 3.30 -0.91 6.08
CA VAL A 28 3.77 0.39 5.66
C VAL A 28 5.06 0.29 4.86
N GLN A 29 5.09 0.89 3.68
CA GLN A 29 6.24 0.81 2.79
C GLN A 29 6.57 2.17 2.20
N ILE A 30 7.83 2.58 2.28
CA ILE A 30 8.25 3.85 1.73
C ILE A 30 8.70 3.61 0.30
N SER A 31 8.34 4.51 -0.60
CA SER A 31 8.75 4.38 -1.99
C SER A 31 10.27 4.47 -2.09
N PRO A 32 10.89 3.82 -3.07
CA PRO A 32 12.34 3.87 -3.20
C PRO A 32 12.91 5.27 -3.32
N ASP A 33 12.16 6.20 -3.89
CA ASP A 33 12.64 7.56 -4.01
C ASP A 33 12.40 8.36 -2.73
N GLY A 34 11.80 7.77 -1.72
CA GLY A 34 11.63 8.40 -0.42
C GLY A 34 10.52 9.44 -0.35
N THR A 35 9.72 9.60 -1.36
CA THR A 35 8.75 10.68 -1.38
C THR A 35 7.36 10.31 -0.91
N GLU A 36 7.01 9.02 -0.97
CA GLU A 36 5.66 8.61 -0.61
C GLU A 36 5.68 7.34 0.22
N ILE A 37 4.61 7.12 0.94
CA ILE A 37 4.45 5.94 1.78
C ILE A 37 3.15 5.28 1.39
N ALA A 38 3.20 3.98 1.12
CA ALA A 38 2.00 3.20 0.86
C ALA A 38 1.70 2.35 2.07
N PHE A 39 0.43 2.13 2.36
CA PHE A 39 0.05 1.32 3.51
C PHE A 39 -1.34 0.74 3.30
N CYS A 40 -1.67 -0.25 4.12
CA CYS A 40 -2.96 -0.88 4.07
C CYS A 40 -3.77 -0.39 5.26
N TYR A 41 -5.02 0.00 5.02
CA TYR A 41 -5.90 0.45 6.07
C TYR A 41 -7.29 -0.09 5.78
N LYS A 42 -7.79 -0.90 6.71
CA LYS A 42 -9.13 -1.48 6.57
C LYS A 42 -9.35 -2.18 5.24
N GLY A 43 -8.34 -2.88 4.79
CA GLY A 43 -8.48 -3.68 3.58
C GLY A 43 -8.32 -2.94 2.28
N ASP A 44 -7.86 -1.71 2.31
CA ASP A 44 -7.60 -0.96 1.09
C ASP A 44 -6.19 -0.40 1.11
N ILE A 45 -5.67 -0.10 -0.05
CA ILE A 45 -4.33 0.47 -0.19
C ILE A 45 -4.45 1.98 -0.27
N TYR A 46 -3.65 2.65 0.53
CA TYR A 46 -3.59 4.10 0.57
C TYR A 46 -2.16 4.55 0.37
N LYS A 47 -1.97 5.79 0.01
CA LYS A 47 -0.65 6.38 0.01
C LYS A 47 -0.70 7.78 0.56
N VAL A 48 0.42 8.24 1.07
CA VAL A 48 0.51 9.59 1.63
C VAL A 48 1.93 10.08 1.39
N SER A 49 2.10 11.38 1.31
CA SER A 49 3.41 11.96 1.16
C SER A 49 4.27 11.60 2.37
N ALA A 50 5.54 11.35 2.15
CA ALA A 50 6.43 11.03 3.26
C ALA A 50 6.52 12.16 4.27
N GLY A 51 6.22 13.38 3.87
CA GLY A 51 6.21 14.50 4.80
C GLY A 51 4.92 14.63 5.59
N GLY A 52 3.96 13.76 5.34
CA GLY A 52 2.69 13.82 6.06
C GLY A 52 1.62 14.46 5.20
N GLY A 53 0.44 14.55 5.74
CA GLY A 53 -0.65 15.18 5.04
C GLY A 53 -1.84 14.26 4.91
N THR A 54 -2.63 14.43 3.88
CA THR A 54 -3.84 13.64 3.68
C THR A 54 -3.53 12.42 2.83
N ALA A 55 -3.91 11.26 3.30
CA ALA A 55 -3.71 10.04 2.56
C ALA A 55 -4.76 9.90 1.47
N ILE A 56 -4.36 9.29 0.37
CA ILE A 56 -5.24 9.08 -0.76
C ILE A 56 -5.52 7.59 -0.85
N GLN A 57 -6.77 7.23 -1.00
CA GLN A 57 -7.15 5.84 -1.15
C GLN A 57 -6.94 5.41 -2.59
N LEU A 58 -6.14 4.39 -2.79
CA LEU A 58 -5.83 3.93 -4.14
C LEU A 58 -6.74 2.82 -4.62
N THR A 59 -7.27 1.99 -3.73
CA THR A 59 -8.16 0.91 -4.14
C THR A 59 -9.52 1.12 -3.51
N THR A 60 -10.58 0.84 -4.26
CA THR A 60 -11.92 1.02 -3.75
C THR A 60 -12.79 -0.21 -3.97
N GLN A 61 -12.19 -1.34 -4.33
CA GLN A 61 -12.96 -2.56 -4.52
C GLN A 61 -13.46 -3.08 -3.19
N PRO A 62 -14.57 -3.79 -3.19
CA PRO A 62 -15.07 -4.36 -1.95
C PRO A 62 -14.29 -5.59 -1.48
N SER A 63 -13.12 -5.79 -2.00
CA SER A 63 -12.29 -6.91 -1.60
C SER A 63 -11.29 -6.45 -0.57
N TYR A 64 -10.47 -7.36 -0.11
CA TYR A 64 -9.45 -7.05 0.87
C TYR A 64 -8.11 -6.94 0.15
N GLU A 65 -7.46 -5.82 0.29
CA GLU A 65 -6.15 -5.59 -0.29
C GLU A 65 -5.13 -5.42 0.82
N CYS A 66 -3.93 -5.92 0.60
CA CYS A 66 -2.90 -5.82 1.62
C CYS A 66 -1.51 -5.91 1.00
N THR A 67 -0.52 -5.68 1.81
CA THR A 67 0.88 -5.88 1.49
C THR A 67 1.33 -5.12 0.25
N PRO A 68 1.22 -3.80 0.25
CA PRO A 68 1.68 -3.04 -0.91
C PRO A 68 3.20 -3.06 -1.00
N ILE A 69 3.70 -3.12 -2.22
CA ILE A 69 5.14 -3.12 -2.47
C ILE A 69 5.40 -2.20 -3.64
N TRP A 70 6.34 -1.31 -3.51
CA TRP A 70 6.67 -0.38 -4.57
C TRP A 70 7.56 -1.02 -5.62
N SER A 71 7.43 -0.59 -6.85
CA SER A 71 8.38 -0.97 -7.89
C SER A 71 9.66 -0.17 -7.68
N PRO A 72 10.77 -0.63 -8.22
CA PRO A 72 12.04 0.07 -8.01
C PRO A 72 12.04 1.50 -8.52
N ASP A 73 11.24 1.81 -9.53
CA ASP A 73 11.19 3.16 -10.07
C ASP A 73 10.15 4.01 -9.38
N SER A 74 9.52 3.51 -8.33
CA SER A 74 8.52 4.23 -7.56
C SER A 74 7.26 4.59 -8.36
N LYS A 75 7.07 3.98 -9.52
CA LYS A 75 5.93 4.35 -10.35
C LYS A 75 4.74 3.41 -10.24
N GLN A 76 4.94 2.23 -9.68
CA GLN A 76 3.86 1.27 -9.53
C GLN A 76 3.86 0.67 -8.15
N ILE A 77 2.70 0.15 -7.76
CA ILE A 77 2.55 -0.53 -6.48
C ILE A 77 1.92 -1.88 -6.76
N ALA A 78 2.55 -2.94 -6.27
CA ALA A 78 1.98 -4.27 -6.34
C ALA A 78 1.35 -4.57 -5.00
N PHE A 79 0.27 -5.33 -4.98
CA PHE A 79 -0.41 -5.65 -3.73
C PHE A 79 -1.17 -6.96 -3.91
N ALA A 80 -1.56 -7.54 -2.80
CA ALA A 80 -2.34 -8.76 -2.81
C ALA A 80 -3.81 -8.39 -2.68
N SER A 81 -4.67 -9.06 -3.40
CA SER A 81 -6.11 -8.81 -3.34
C SER A 81 -6.87 -10.11 -3.48
N ASP A 82 -7.92 -10.29 -2.69
CA ASP A 82 -8.74 -11.48 -2.77
C ASP A 82 -9.97 -11.25 -3.65
N ARG A 83 -9.93 -10.25 -4.51
CA ARG A 83 -11.11 -9.91 -5.32
C ARG A 83 -11.58 -11.04 -6.23
N ASN A 84 -10.71 -12.00 -6.49
CA ASN A 84 -11.11 -13.16 -7.30
C ASN A 84 -11.17 -14.43 -6.47
N GLY A 85 -11.32 -14.31 -5.19
CA GLY A 85 -11.47 -15.48 -4.33
C GLY A 85 -10.23 -15.73 -3.49
N ASN A 86 -9.15 -16.13 -4.12
CA ASN A 86 -7.90 -16.31 -3.40
C ASN A 86 -7.06 -15.06 -3.60
N PHE A 87 -6.05 -14.90 -2.79
CA PHE A 87 -5.19 -13.75 -2.96
C PHE A 87 -4.33 -13.91 -4.19
N ASP A 88 -4.41 -12.95 -5.06
CA ASP A 88 -3.56 -12.87 -6.24
C ASP A 88 -2.82 -11.55 -6.18
N ILE A 89 -1.76 -11.43 -6.97
CA ILE A 89 -0.98 -10.21 -7.01
C ILE A 89 -1.51 -9.32 -8.11
N PHE A 90 -1.73 -8.07 -7.76
CA PHE A 90 -2.16 -7.06 -8.72
C PHE A 90 -1.13 -5.95 -8.72
N VAL A 91 -1.07 -5.19 -9.79
CA VAL A 91 -0.18 -4.04 -9.87
C VAL A 91 -0.97 -2.87 -10.42
N MET A 92 -0.71 -1.69 -9.91
CA MET A 92 -1.38 -0.49 -10.37
C MET A 92 -0.40 0.67 -10.41
N PRO A 93 -0.70 1.71 -11.17
CA PRO A 93 0.15 2.89 -11.14
C PRO A 93 0.09 3.54 -9.77
N ALA A 94 1.20 4.06 -9.31
CA ALA A 94 1.22 4.70 -8.00
C ALA A 94 0.37 5.98 -8.00
N THR A 95 0.06 6.52 -9.16
CA THR A 95 -0.79 7.68 -9.23
C THR A 95 -2.28 7.33 -9.18
N GLY A 96 -2.59 6.06 -9.16
CA GLY A 96 -3.98 5.61 -9.13
C GLY A 96 -4.38 5.06 -10.48
N GLY A 97 -5.49 4.41 -10.55
CA GLY A 97 -5.98 3.88 -11.80
C GLY A 97 -6.32 2.41 -11.66
N THR A 98 -6.44 1.75 -12.78
CA THR A 98 -6.88 0.37 -12.78
C THR A 98 -5.75 -0.57 -12.44
N ALA A 99 -6.02 -1.52 -11.55
CA ALA A 99 -5.04 -2.53 -11.21
C ALA A 99 -5.14 -3.70 -12.17
N GLN A 100 -4.00 -4.27 -12.50
CA GLN A 100 -3.97 -5.42 -13.38
C GLN A 100 -3.49 -6.63 -12.61
N ARG A 101 -4.07 -7.76 -12.88
CA ARG A 101 -3.72 -8.98 -12.19
C ARG A 101 -2.45 -9.53 -12.78
N LEU A 102 -1.49 -9.84 -11.93
CA LEU A 102 -0.23 -10.41 -12.38
C LEU A 102 -0.20 -11.93 -12.27
N THR A 103 -0.89 -12.50 -11.32
CA THR A 103 -0.84 -13.94 -11.13
C THR A 103 -2.18 -14.54 -11.46
N THR A 104 -2.16 -15.81 -11.87
CA THR A 104 -3.40 -16.49 -12.18
C THR A 104 -3.48 -17.81 -11.46
N HIS A 105 -2.65 -18.00 -10.45
CA HIS A 105 -2.70 -19.27 -9.73
C HIS A 105 -3.90 -19.37 -8.84
N SER A 106 -4.30 -20.56 -8.55
CA SER A 106 -5.45 -20.75 -7.70
C SER A 106 -5.08 -20.67 -6.21
N SER A 107 -3.81 -20.76 -5.88
CA SER A 107 -3.45 -20.65 -4.49
C SER A 107 -3.12 -19.20 -4.17
N SER A 108 -3.18 -18.85 -2.92
CA SER A 108 -2.93 -17.47 -2.53
C SER A 108 -1.49 -17.08 -2.76
N GLU A 109 -1.30 -15.87 -3.21
CA GLU A 109 0.00 -15.34 -3.47
C GLU A 109 0.20 -14.07 -2.65
N LEU A 110 1.41 -13.80 -2.28
CA LEU A 110 1.71 -12.58 -1.56
C LEU A 110 2.80 -11.81 -2.28
N PRO A 111 2.77 -10.50 -2.18
CA PRO A 111 3.70 -9.67 -2.93
C PRO A 111 5.16 -9.86 -2.58
N SER A 112 5.45 -10.59 -1.53
CA SER A 112 6.85 -10.80 -1.24
C SER A 112 7.55 -11.43 -2.42
N ALA A 113 6.80 -12.04 -3.30
CA ALA A 113 7.42 -12.65 -4.44
C ALA A 113 7.56 -11.67 -5.57
N CYS A 114 7.04 -10.53 -5.44
CA CYS A 114 7.02 -9.61 -6.52
C CYS A 114 8.35 -9.03 -6.82
N LEU A 115 9.33 -9.36 -6.05
CA LEU A 115 10.60 -8.86 -6.38
C LEU A 115 10.95 -9.25 -7.77
N LEU A 116 10.35 -10.30 -8.23
CA LEU A 116 10.65 -10.73 -9.54
C LEU A 116 10.12 -9.84 -10.59
N TYR A 117 9.05 -9.21 -10.33
CA TYR A 117 8.45 -8.45 -11.40
C TYR A 117 9.19 -7.16 -11.57
N THR A 118 10.08 -6.84 -10.70
CA THR A 118 10.78 -5.62 -10.83
C THR A 118 12.07 -5.82 -11.56
N SER A 119 12.41 -6.96 -11.95
CA SER A 119 13.69 -7.14 -12.60
C SER A 119 13.61 -6.92 -14.10
#